data_42c635ecdfe88f05d4da2940a382d3f9
#
_entry.id   42c635ecdfe88f05d4da2940a382d3f9
#
_cell.length_a   1.000
_cell.length_b   1.000
_cell.length_c   1.000
_cell.angle_alpha   90.00
_cell.angle_beta   90.00
_cell.angle_gamma   90.00
#
_symmetry.space_group_name_H-M   'P 1'
#
loop_
_entity.id
_entity.type
_entity.pdbx_description
1 polymer ?
#
loop_
_entity_poly.entity_id
_entity_poly.type
_entity_poly.pdbx_seq_one_letter_code
_entity_poly.pdbx_strand_id
1 'polypeptide(L)'
;MISVTLLCVVIISYFHYNQLPIYNLDLALKFINNSTQKEDFKSIAEKLGYSSDDKLLVIHADDLGLEESVNSTSFESLKKNTVSSASVIMTTDNTDEVANFSDLNPSLDLGVHLTVTSEWNIHKWGGILHDKDIPSLLNNKNHFYWNKRKFTKYTNIDQLYNELQAQVDLAISMGMNISHIDSHE
;
A
#
# COMPACT_ATOMS: atom_id res chain seq x y z
N MET A 1 4.27 -25.29 33.02
CA MET A 1 5.19 -25.46 31.89
C MET A 1 4.35 -25.81 30.66
N ILE A 2 4.12 -24.85 29.74
CA ILE A 2 3.44 -25.14 28.46
C ILE A 2 4.42 -25.95 27.63
N SER A 3 3.99 -27.12 27.12
CA SER A 3 4.88 -27.97 26.33
C SER A 3 5.26 -27.25 25.03
N VAL A 4 6.50 -27.42 24.57
CA VAL A 4 7.02 -26.86 23.33
C VAL A 4 6.09 -27.17 22.15
N THR A 5 5.45 -28.31 22.14
CA THR A 5 4.47 -28.76 21.16
C THR A 5 3.21 -27.86 21.15
N LEU A 6 2.69 -27.48 22.31
CA LEU A 6 1.52 -26.61 22.40
C LEU A 6 1.85 -25.18 21.91
N LEU A 7 3.05 -24.68 22.21
CA LEU A 7 3.54 -23.40 21.74
C LEU A 7 3.68 -23.38 20.20
N CYS A 8 4.24 -24.43 19.60
CA CYS A 8 4.35 -24.58 18.16
C CYS A 8 2.96 -24.60 17.47
N VAL A 9 1.98 -25.31 18.03
CA VAL A 9 0.63 -25.37 17.48
C VAL A 9 -0.04 -23.99 17.54
N VAL A 10 0.11 -23.25 18.63
CA VAL A 10 -0.45 -21.90 18.77
C VAL A 10 0.19 -20.93 17.74
N ILE A 11 1.52 -20.98 17.58
CA ILE A 11 2.24 -20.15 16.62
C ILE A 11 1.80 -20.48 15.19
N ILE A 12 1.75 -21.76 14.80
CA ILE A 12 1.32 -22.20 13.48
C ILE A 12 -0.13 -21.79 13.22
N SER A 13 -1.02 -21.96 14.21
CA SER A 13 -2.42 -21.54 14.10
C SER A 13 -2.57 -20.05 13.96
N TYR A 14 -1.77 -19.26 14.69
CA TYR A 14 -1.76 -17.80 14.57
C TYR A 14 -1.32 -17.33 13.17
N PHE A 15 -0.24 -17.91 12.63
CA PHE A 15 0.25 -17.61 11.28
C PHE A 15 -0.76 -18.00 10.20
N HIS A 16 -1.38 -19.18 10.37
CA HIS A 16 -2.41 -19.66 9.45
C HIS A 16 -3.68 -18.76 9.48
N TYR A 17 -4.12 -18.37 10.67
CA TYR A 17 -5.28 -17.49 10.85
C TYR A 17 -5.05 -16.09 10.24
N ASN A 18 -3.84 -15.54 10.41
CA ASN A 18 -3.47 -14.21 9.89
C ASN A 18 -2.87 -14.26 8.48
N GLN A 19 -2.88 -15.43 7.81
CA GLN A 19 -2.34 -15.66 6.45
C GLN A 19 -0.87 -15.24 6.30
N LEU A 20 -0.09 -15.29 7.39
CA LEU A 20 1.32 -14.95 7.39
C LEU A 20 2.18 -16.12 6.88
N PRO A 21 3.23 -15.87 6.09
CA PRO A 21 4.10 -16.92 5.58
C PRO A 21 4.94 -17.55 6.70
N ILE A 22 4.77 -18.87 6.89
CA ILE A 22 5.40 -19.66 7.98
C ILE A 22 6.93 -19.78 7.81
N TYR A 23 7.46 -19.53 6.62
CA TYR A 23 8.89 -19.71 6.32
C TYR A 23 9.80 -18.59 6.84
N ASN A 24 9.27 -17.55 7.44
CA ASN A 24 10.10 -16.50 8.04
C ASN A 24 10.08 -16.59 9.58
N LEU A 25 10.79 -17.62 10.09
CA LEU A 25 10.90 -17.83 11.54
C LEU A 25 11.56 -16.66 12.26
N ASP A 26 12.49 -15.96 11.60
CA ASP A 26 13.13 -14.75 12.16
C ASP A 26 12.14 -13.60 12.35
N LEU A 27 11.18 -13.46 11.44
CA LEU A 27 10.11 -12.45 11.58
C LEU A 27 9.20 -12.82 12.75
N ALA A 28 8.84 -14.10 12.89
CA ALA A 28 8.03 -14.58 14.01
C ALA A 28 8.74 -14.39 15.36
N LEU A 29 10.02 -14.70 15.44
CA LEU A 29 10.83 -14.50 16.64
C LEU A 29 11.00 -13.01 16.99
N LYS A 30 11.20 -12.14 16.00
CA LYS A 30 11.22 -10.69 16.20
C LYS A 30 9.87 -10.16 16.70
N PHE A 31 8.76 -10.66 16.16
CA PHE A 31 7.43 -10.29 16.61
C PHE A 31 7.18 -10.72 18.07
N ILE A 32 7.55 -11.95 18.43
CA ILE A 32 7.44 -12.47 19.79
C ILE A 32 8.34 -11.66 20.75
N ASN A 33 9.58 -11.37 20.38
CA ASN A 33 10.51 -10.59 21.19
C ASN A 33 10.04 -9.13 21.35
N ASN A 34 9.50 -8.52 20.30
CA ASN A 34 8.93 -7.16 20.40
C ASN A 34 7.65 -7.10 21.23
N SER A 35 6.84 -8.18 21.23
CA SER A 35 5.61 -8.21 22.06
C SER A 35 5.90 -8.42 23.54
N THR A 36 7.11 -8.82 23.93
CA THR A 36 7.55 -8.95 25.32
C THR A 36 8.23 -7.71 25.88
N GLN A 37 8.64 -6.77 25.04
CA GLN A 37 9.08 -5.45 25.46
C GLN A 37 7.85 -4.58 25.71
N LYS A 38 7.44 -4.42 26.97
CA LYS A 38 6.65 -3.26 27.38
C LYS A 38 7.53 -2.02 27.22
N GLU A 39 7.62 -1.49 26.01
CA GLU A 39 7.91 -0.07 25.87
C GLU A 39 6.73 0.65 26.52
N ASP A 40 7.00 1.64 27.38
CA ASP A 40 6.02 2.66 27.76
C ASP A 40 5.63 3.37 26.46
N PHE A 41 4.61 2.86 25.80
CA PHE A 41 4.10 3.45 24.58
C PHE A 41 3.48 4.79 24.95
N LYS A 42 4.22 5.85 24.76
CA LYS A 42 3.60 7.15 24.53
C LYS A 42 2.56 6.95 23.42
N SER A 43 1.41 7.56 23.59
CA SER A 43 0.37 7.54 22.56
C SER A 43 0.97 8.00 21.21
N ILE A 44 0.40 7.60 20.08
CA ILE A 44 0.85 8.07 18.76
C ILE A 44 0.81 9.61 18.72
N ALA A 45 -0.21 10.23 19.33
CA ALA A 45 -0.31 11.68 19.46
C ALA A 45 0.93 12.29 20.14
N GLU A 46 1.37 11.73 21.28
CA GLU A 46 2.57 12.20 21.99
C GLU A 46 3.86 11.99 21.17
N LYS A 47 3.97 10.89 20.42
CA LYS A 47 5.12 10.68 19.51
C LYS A 47 5.17 11.70 18.39
N LEU A 48 4.03 12.23 17.98
CA LEU A 48 3.90 13.29 16.98
C LEU A 48 3.95 14.71 17.58
N GLY A 49 4.16 14.84 18.91
CA GLY A 49 4.29 16.13 19.58
C GLY A 49 2.97 16.75 20.06
N TYR A 50 1.88 15.99 20.04
CA TYR A 50 0.57 16.41 20.55
C TYR A 50 0.34 15.92 21.97
N SER A 51 -0.73 16.36 22.62
CA SER A 51 -1.15 15.84 23.92
C SER A 51 -1.67 14.40 23.81
N SER A 52 -1.53 13.61 24.88
CA SER A 52 -2.10 12.26 24.95
C SER A 52 -3.62 12.23 24.76
N ASP A 53 -4.29 13.35 25.08
CA ASP A 53 -5.74 13.50 25.00
C ASP A 53 -6.21 14.00 23.62
N ASP A 54 -5.29 14.41 22.75
CA ASP A 54 -5.60 14.88 21.41
C ASP A 54 -6.08 13.71 20.53
N LYS A 55 -7.13 13.98 19.75
CA LYS A 55 -7.64 13.08 18.71
C LYS A 55 -7.21 13.62 17.36
N LEU A 56 -6.27 12.91 16.75
CA LEU A 56 -5.76 13.27 15.43
C LEU A 56 -6.63 12.59 14.36
N LEU A 57 -7.04 13.35 13.36
CA LEU A 57 -7.80 12.89 12.21
C LEU A 57 -7.02 13.19 10.93
N VAL A 58 -6.75 12.17 10.14
CA VAL A 58 -6.27 12.29 8.76
C VAL A 58 -7.43 11.91 7.84
N ILE A 59 -7.76 12.79 6.90
CA ILE A 59 -8.69 12.50 5.81
C ILE A 59 -7.86 12.40 4.54
N HIS A 60 -7.86 11.24 3.94
CA HIS A 60 -7.02 10.88 2.81
C HIS A 60 -7.87 10.63 1.56
N ALA A 61 -7.40 11.02 0.38
CA ALA A 61 -8.03 10.72 -0.90
C ALA A 61 -7.23 9.64 -1.62
N ASP A 62 -7.80 8.44 -1.68
CA ASP A 62 -7.24 7.31 -2.41
C ASP A 62 -7.53 7.40 -3.92
N ASP A 63 -6.93 6.54 -4.70
CA ASP A 63 -7.25 6.23 -6.09
C ASP A 63 -7.05 7.37 -7.09
N LEU A 64 -6.21 8.38 -6.82
CA LEU A 64 -5.82 9.32 -7.86
C LEU A 64 -5.18 8.57 -9.04
N GLY A 65 -5.40 9.06 -10.24
CA GLY A 65 -4.95 8.43 -11.47
C GLY A 65 -5.97 7.46 -12.08
N LEU A 66 -6.95 6.99 -11.30
CA LEU A 66 -7.93 6.01 -11.77
C LEU A 66 -8.83 6.57 -12.86
N GLU A 67 -9.37 7.76 -12.66
CA GLU A 67 -10.32 8.43 -13.54
C GLU A 67 -10.18 9.97 -13.43
N GLU A 68 -10.46 10.69 -14.51
CA GLU A 68 -10.45 12.16 -14.54
C GLU A 68 -11.38 12.76 -13.45
N SER A 69 -12.53 12.16 -13.24
CA SER A 69 -13.50 12.60 -12.21
C SER A 69 -12.96 12.42 -10.78
N VAL A 70 -12.21 11.35 -10.53
CA VAL A 70 -11.54 11.12 -9.25
C VAL A 70 -10.44 12.16 -9.05
N ASN A 71 -9.61 12.40 -10.06
CA ASN A 71 -8.55 13.39 -10.03
C ASN A 71 -9.13 14.79 -9.74
N SER A 72 -10.08 15.24 -10.53
CA SER A 72 -10.65 16.59 -10.41
C SER A 72 -11.26 16.84 -9.02
N THR A 73 -12.01 15.87 -8.48
CA THR A 73 -12.64 15.97 -7.16
C THR A 73 -11.60 15.99 -6.04
N SER A 74 -10.58 15.13 -6.15
CA SER A 74 -9.49 15.04 -5.17
C SER A 74 -8.63 16.32 -5.19
N PHE A 75 -8.30 16.85 -6.37
CA PHE A 75 -7.55 18.10 -6.49
C PHE A 75 -8.31 19.29 -5.87
N GLU A 76 -9.63 19.36 -6.09
CA GLU A 76 -10.45 20.40 -5.47
C GLU A 76 -10.46 20.25 -3.94
N SER A 77 -10.58 19.02 -3.44
CA SER A 77 -10.59 18.71 -2.01
C SER A 77 -9.26 19.05 -1.33
N LEU A 78 -8.14 18.73 -1.97
CA LEU A 78 -6.79 19.09 -1.51
C LEU A 78 -6.60 20.61 -1.47
N LYS A 79 -6.98 21.33 -2.55
CA LYS A 79 -6.90 22.81 -2.60
C LYS A 79 -7.73 23.50 -1.54
N LYS A 80 -8.86 22.91 -1.16
CA LYS A 80 -9.75 23.41 -0.11
C LYS A 80 -9.37 22.95 1.29
N ASN A 81 -8.33 22.13 1.45
CA ASN A 81 -7.93 21.50 2.72
C ASN A 81 -9.07 20.70 3.36
N THR A 82 -9.96 20.10 2.57
CA THR A 82 -10.99 19.16 3.06
C THR A 82 -10.47 17.76 3.20
N VAL A 83 -9.40 17.43 2.48
CA VAL A 83 -8.52 16.28 2.71
C VAL A 83 -7.11 16.77 2.96
N SER A 84 -6.33 16.03 3.76
CA SER A 84 -4.98 16.42 4.18
C SER A 84 -3.88 15.79 3.34
N SER A 85 -4.17 14.68 2.69
CA SER A 85 -3.22 13.93 1.85
C SER A 85 -3.97 13.14 0.77
N ALA A 86 -3.23 12.60 -0.19
CA ALA A 86 -3.77 11.75 -1.25
C ALA A 86 -2.72 10.76 -1.72
N SER A 87 -3.15 9.69 -2.41
CA SER A 87 -2.23 8.75 -3.06
C SER A 87 -2.68 8.34 -4.46
N VAL A 88 -1.71 8.08 -5.34
CA VAL A 88 -1.93 7.86 -6.77
C VAL A 88 -1.64 6.41 -7.16
N ILE A 89 -2.57 5.79 -7.92
CA ILE A 89 -2.38 4.50 -8.57
C ILE A 89 -1.57 4.73 -9.85
N MET A 90 -0.30 4.32 -9.87
CA MET A 90 0.61 4.57 -10.99
C MET A 90 0.36 3.70 -12.23
N THR A 91 -0.43 2.64 -12.09
CA THR A 91 -0.71 1.67 -13.15
C THR A 91 -1.94 2.00 -14.00
N THR A 92 -2.51 3.17 -13.83
CA THR A 92 -3.73 3.66 -14.50
C THR A 92 -3.43 4.80 -15.48
N ASP A 93 -4.41 5.15 -16.32
CA ASP A 93 -4.16 6.00 -17.50
C ASP A 93 -4.14 7.51 -17.21
N ASN A 94 -4.61 7.96 -16.03
CA ASN A 94 -4.76 9.40 -15.74
C ASN A 94 -3.67 9.94 -14.77
N THR A 95 -2.51 9.29 -14.72
CA THR A 95 -1.39 9.65 -13.82
C THR A 95 -0.69 10.94 -14.24
N ASP A 96 -0.67 11.26 -15.55
CA ASP A 96 -0.09 12.51 -16.07
C ASP A 96 -0.76 13.76 -15.48
N GLU A 97 -2.08 13.71 -15.27
CA GLU A 97 -2.80 14.81 -14.62
C GLU A 97 -2.35 15.00 -13.17
N VAL A 98 -2.11 13.88 -12.45
CA VAL A 98 -1.64 13.93 -11.06
C VAL A 98 -0.22 14.46 -10.99
N ALA A 99 0.66 14.06 -11.92
CA ALA A 99 2.02 14.58 -12.01
C ALA A 99 2.03 16.11 -12.25
N ASN A 100 1.26 16.56 -13.22
CA ASN A 100 1.10 18.00 -13.51
C ASN A 100 0.54 18.77 -12.29
N PHE A 101 -0.43 18.19 -11.61
CA PHE A 101 -1.00 18.80 -10.41
C PHE A 101 0.01 18.87 -9.26
N SER A 102 0.81 17.82 -9.06
CA SER A 102 1.88 17.77 -8.07
C SER A 102 2.94 18.84 -8.32
N ASP A 103 3.39 18.99 -9.56
CA ASP A 103 4.39 20.00 -9.94
C ASP A 103 3.91 21.44 -9.63
N LEU A 104 2.64 21.71 -9.92
CA LEU A 104 2.02 23.02 -9.62
C LEU A 104 1.74 23.24 -8.12
N ASN A 105 1.78 22.19 -7.30
CA ASN A 105 1.45 22.24 -5.88
C ASN A 105 2.46 21.44 -5.03
N PRO A 106 3.73 21.82 -5.00
CA PRO A 106 4.81 21.01 -4.42
C PRO A 106 4.74 20.81 -2.89
N SER A 107 3.84 21.51 -2.21
CA SER A 107 3.61 21.37 -0.77
C SER A 107 2.52 20.34 -0.42
N LEU A 108 1.91 19.71 -1.41
CA LEU A 108 0.90 18.68 -1.16
C LEU A 108 1.54 17.43 -0.57
N ASP A 109 0.81 16.80 0.34
CA ASP A 109 1.13 15.49 0.87
C ASP A 109 0.58 14.41 -0.09
N LEU A 110 1.44 13.95 -1.01
CA LEU A 110 1.10 12.98 -2.05
C LEU A 110 1.90 11.69 -1.86
N GLY A 111 1.20 10.56 -1.90
CA GLY A 111 1.78 9.22 -1.82
C GLY A 111 1.60 8.41 -3.11
N VAL A 112 2.21 7.23 -3.15
CA VAL A 112 1.93 6.20 -4.16
C VAL A 112 0.99 5.16 -3.55
N HIS A 113 -0.19 4.99 -4.18
CA HIS A 113 -1.17 3.96 -3.86
C HIS A 113 -0.78 2.65 -4.54
N LEU A 114 0.09 1.89 -3.87
CA LEU A 114 0.63 0.65 -4.42
C LEU A 114 -0.47 -0.36 -4.71
N THR A 115 -0.56 -0.82 -5.93
CA THR A 115 -1.60 -1.77 -6.35
C THR A 115 -1.04 -2.99 -7.05
N VAL A 116 -1.66 -4.14 -6.78
CA VAL A 116 -1.40 -5.44 -7.42
C VAL A 116 -2.68 -6.22 -7.65
N THR A 117 -3.82 -5.54 -7.50
CA THR A 117 -5.15 -6.03 -7.82
C THR A 117 -5.85 -5.06 -8.77
N SER A 118 -6.83 -5.55 -9.52
CA SER A 118 -7.65 -4.76 -10.44
C SER A 118 -9.08 -5.27 -10.36
N GLU A 119 -9.82 -4.83 -9.32
CA GLU A 119 -11.14 -5.36 -8.97
C GLU A 119 -12.28 -4.73 -9.78
N TRP A 120 -12.11 -3.52 -10.31
CA TRP A 120 -13.15 -2.82 -11.06
C TRP A 120 -13.56 -3.56 -12.32
N ASN A 121 -14.84 -3.57 -12.65
CA ASN A 121 -15.35 -4.34 -13.78
C ASN A 121 -15.06 -3.68 -15.14
N ILE A 122 -15.07 -2.36 -15.20
CA ILE A 122 -14.97 -1.56 -16.43
C ILE A 122 -13.53 -1.13 -16.66
N HIS A 123 -12.87 -0.62 -15.63
CA HIS A 123 -11.49 -0.19 -15.67
C HIS A 123 -10.59 -1.33 -15.18
N LYS A 124 -9.70 -1.79 -16.03
CA LYS A 124 -8.77 -2.87 -15.73
C LYS A 124 -7.36 -2.41 -16.05
N TRP A 125 -6.45 -2.65 -15.12
CA TRP A 125 -5.04 -2.30 -15.24
C TRP A 125 -4.14 -3.49 -14.96
N GLY A 126 -2.93 -3.44 -15.49
CA GLY A 126 -1.83 -4.36 -15.25
C GLY A 126 -0.70 -3.67 -14.50
N GLY A 127 0.52 -4.19 -14.67
CA GLY A 127 1.70 -3.62 -14.03
C GLY A 127 2.37 -2.53 -14.87
N ILE A 128 3.32 -1.84 -14.25
CA ILE A 128 4.26 -0.92 -14.91
C ILE A 128 5.30 -1.71 -15.70
N LEU A 129 5.74 -2.85 -15.16
CA LEU A 129 6.68 -3.73 -15.83
C LEU A 129 6.00 -4.50 -16.98
N HIS A 130 6.82 -4.94 -17.93
CA HIS A 130 6.31 -5.76 -19.02
C HIS A 130 5.68 -7.07 -18.52
N ASP A 131 4.59 -7.50 -19.12
CA ASP A 131 3.83 -8.70 -18.77
C ASP A 131 4.69 -9.96 -18.63
N LYS A 132 5.71 -10.10 -19.48
CA LYS A 132 6.67 -11.22 -19.46
C LYS A 132 7.57 -11.23 -18.21
N ASP A 133 7.73 -10.09 -17.55
CA ASP A 133 8.61 -9.93 -16.39
C ASP A 133 7.86 -10.14 -15.08
N ILE A 134 6.51 -10.02 -15.12
CA ILE A 134 5.62 -10.18 -13.94
C ILE A 134 4.46 -11.16 -14.19
N PRO A 135 4.65 -12.29 -14.90
CA PRO A 135 3.54 -13.16 -15.29
C PRO A 135 2.77 -13.76 -14.11
N SER A 136 3.37 -13.85 -12.92
CA SER A 136 2.69 -14.37 -11.73
C SER A 136 1.68 -13.39 -11.11
N LEU A 137 1.79 -12.10 -11.44
CA LEU A 137 0.91 -11.06 -10.95
C LEU A 137 -0.32 -10.85 -11.84
N LEU A 138 -0.28 -11.37 -13.08
CA LEU A 138 -1.25 -11.06 -14.11
C LEU A 138 -2.15 -12.27 -14.42
N ASN A 139 -3.38 -11.96 -14.86
CA ASN A 139 -4.30 -12.93 -15.42
C ASN A 139 -4.03 -13.12 -16.93
N ASN A 140 -4.78 -13.99 -17.59
CA ASN A 140 -4.64 -14.29 -19.03
C ASN A 140 -4.99 -13.13 -19.98
N LYS A 141 -5.37 -11.97 -19.46
CA LYS A 141 -5.63 -10.74 -20.22
C LYS A 141 -4.62 -9.64 -19.88
N ASN A 142 -3.52 -10.01 -19.24
CA ASN A 142 -2.46 -9.09 -18.78
C ASN A 142 -2.93 -7.99 -17.81
N HIS A 143 -3.99 -8.27 -17.05
CA HIS A 143 -4.41 -7.41 -15.96
C HIS A 143 -4.06 -8.07 -14.63
N PHE A 144 -3.85 -7.29 -13.59
CA PHE A 144 -3.76 -7.82 -12.23
C PHE A 144 -4.98 -8.67 -11.88
N TYR A 145 -4.84 -9.56 -10.92
CA TYR A 145 -5.96 -10.36 -10.44
C TYR A 145 -7.02 -9.46 -9.80
N TRP A 146 -8.28 -9.84 -9.94
CA TRP A 146 -9.41 -9.07 -9.44
C TRP A 146 -9.63 -9.23 -7.93
N ASN A 147 -8.91 -10.13 -7.26
CA ASN A 147 -9.05 -10.35 -5.82
C ASN A 147 -7.77 -10.91 -5.19
N LYS A 148 -7.62 -10.61 -3.90
CA LYS A 148 -6.49 -11.00 -3.04
C LYS A 148 -6.23 -12.51 -3.03
N ARG A 149 -7.27 -13.35 -3.06
CA ARG A 149 -7.10 -14.81 -2.98
C ARG A 149 -6.36 -15.37 -4.19
N LYS A 150 -6.67 -14.88 -5.40
CA LYS A 150 -5.94 -15.30 -6.61
C LYS A 150 -4.54 -14.74 -6.63
N PHE A 151 -4.39 -13.47 -6.29
CA PHE A 151 -3.11 -12.83 -6.12
C PHE A 151 -2.21 -13.66 -5.20
N THR A 152 -2.60 -13.89 -3.94
CA THR A 152 -1.80 -14.65 -2.96
C THR A 152 -1.41 -16.05 -3.43
N LYS A 153 -2.27 -16.70 -4.24
CA LYS A 153 -2.04 -18.06 -4.72
C LYS A 153 -0.92 -18.16 -5.76
N TYR A 154 -0.78 -17.17 -6.62
CA TYR A 154 0.07 -17.24 -7.82
C TYR A 154 1.30 -16.35 -7.75
N THR A 155 1.33 -15.38 -6.84
CA THR A 155 2.40 -14.37 -6.75
C THR A 155 3.77 -14.98 -6.50
N ASN A 156 4.73 -14.57 -7.33
CA ASN A 156 6.16 -14.69 -7.07
C ASN A 156 6.63 -13.42 -6.36
N ILE A 157 7.34 -13.57 -5.24
CA ILE A 157 7.72 -12.46 -4.38
C ILE A 157 8.72 -11.48 -5.04
N ASP A 158 9.62 -12.00 -5.88
CA ASP A 158 10.60 -11.16 -6.57
C ASP A 158 9.92 -10.30 -7.64
N GLN A 159 8.95 -10.89 -8.37
CA GLN A 159 8.13 -10.14 -9.33
C GLN A 159 7.28 -9.07 -8.64
N LEU A 160 6.70 -9.40 -7.50
CA LEU A 160 5.96 -8.45 -6.67
C LEU A 160 6.85 -7.27 -6.24
N TYR A 161 8.03 -7.57 -5.68
CA TYR A 161 8.96 -6.53 -5.25
C TYR A 161 9.35 -5.59 -6.41
N ASN A 162 9.71 -6.17 -7.55
CA ASN A 162 10.12 -5.39 -8.71
C ASN A 162 9.00 -4.51 -9.26
N GLU A 163 7.76 -5.02 -9.29
CA GLU A 163 6.61 -4.25 -9.73
C GLU A 163 6.30 -3.08 -8.77
N LEU A 164 6.26 -3.34 -7.47
CA LEU A 164 6.02 -2.27 -6.48
C LEU A 164 7.12 -1.20 -6.53
N GLN A 165 8.37 -1.60 -6.72
CA GLN A 165 9.47 -0.67 -6.91
C GLN A 165 9.28 0.16 -8.19
N ALA A 166 8.85 -0.46 -9.28
CA ALA A 166 8.62 0.22 -10.54
C ALA A 166 7.49 1.26 -10.45
N GLN A 167 6.45 1.02 -9.66
CA GLN A 167 5.39 1.99 -9.41
C GLN A 167 5.93 3.24 -8.70
N VAL A 168 6.76 3.07 -7.67
CA VAL A 168 7.41 4.19 -6.97
C VAL A 168 8.37 4.94 -7.90
N ASP A 169 9.22 4.20 -8.62
CA ASP A 169 10.22 4.79 -9.53
C ASP A 169 9.55 5.59 -10.64
N LEU A 170 8.40 5.13 -11.16
CA LEU A 170 7.63 5.85 -12.16
C LEU A 170 7.13 7.19 -11.60
N ALA A 171 6.52 7.20 -10.41
CA ALA A 171 6.04 8.44 -9.79
C ALA A 171 7.18 9.46 -9.61
N ILE A 172 8.33 9.02 -9.13
CA ILE A 172 9.53 9.86 -8.97
C ILE A 172 10.03 10.36 -10.35
N SER A 173 10.06 9.50 -11.36
CA SER A 173 10.51 9.86 -12.72
C SER A 173 9.60 10.87 -13.41
N MET A 174 8.31 10.89 -13.05
CA MET A 174 7.33 11.90 -13.48
C MET A 174 7.43 13.22 -12.70
N GLY A 175 8.39 13.34 -11.78
CA GLY A 175 8.64 14.55 -10.99
C GLY A 175 7.72 14.73 -9.78
N MET A 176 6.94 13.73 -9.40
CA MET A 176 6.09 13.80 -8.22
C MET A 176 6.92 13.85 -6.93
N ASN A 177 6.57 14.76 -6.01
CA ASN A 177 7.18 14.82 -4.68
C ASN A 177 6.45 13.85 -3.74
N ILE A 178 6.88 12.59 -3.71
CA ILE A 178 6.24 11.52 -2.95
C ILE A 178 6.71 11.53 -1.50
N SER A 179 5.77 11.65 -0.57
CA SER A 179 6.02 11.69 0.88
C SER A 179 5.80 10.34 1.58
N HIS A 180 4.92 9.50 1.03
CA HIS A 180 4.52 8.23 1.62
C HIS A 180 4.11 7.20 0.58
N ILE A 181 3.92 5.98 1.02
CA ILE A 181 3.29 4.90 0.28
C ILE A 181 2.17 4.29 1.12
N ASP A 182 1.12 3.87 0.49
CA ASP A 182 0.04 3.10 1.08
C ASP A 182 -0.40 1.97 0.14
N SER A 183 -1.42 1.21 0.47
CA SER A 183 -1.80 0.06 -0.34
C SER A 183 -3.26 0.12 -0.74
N HIS A 184 -3.50 -0.08 -2.02
CA HIS A 184 -4.81 -0.33 -2.60
C HIS A 184 -5.27 -1.74 -2.20
N GLU A 185 -6.40 -1.86 -1.45
CA GLU A 185 -6.99 -3.07 -0.85
C GLU A 185 -6.11 -3.88 0.13
#